data_3955d85ea5be62cda82cd9a8fb7ade1b
#
_entry.id   3955d85ea5be62cda82cd9a8fb7ade1b
#
_cell.length_a   1.000
_cell.length_b   1.000
_cell.length_c   1.000
_cell.angle_alpha   90.00
_cell.angle_beta   90.00
_cell.angle_gamma   90.00
#
_symmetry.space_group_name_H-M   'P 1'
#
loop_
_entity.id
_entity.type
_entity.pdbx_description
1 polymer ?
#
loop_
_entity_poly.entity_id
_entity_poly.type
_entity_poly.pdbx_seq_one_letter_code
_entity_poly.pdbx_strand_id
1 'polypeptide(L)'
;MYEALVNALKATGIPFAEFQWSTRPAGDFGVVQLERSVATVEGDGEIQERAYEGSVDLYMQGRDNSKIALVKQVLTAQCGGAYVLSSIQFEEETGLLHYEWVFQLEGE
;
A
#
# COMPACT_ATOMS: atom_id res chain seq x y z
N MET A 1 13.35 -2.78 -1.34
CA MET A 1 12.32 -2.69 -0.32
C MET A 1 11.09 -1.98 -0.81
N TYR A 2 11.04 -0.67 -0.76
CA TYR A 2 9.86 0.02 -1.26
C TYR A 2 9.68 -0.18 -2.76
N GLU A 3 10.76 -0.09 -3.52
CA GLU A 3 10.69 -0.34 -4.96
C GLU A 3 10.24 -1.76 -5.28
N ALA A 4 10.67 -2.73 -4.48
CA ALA A 4 10.23 -4.11 -4.66
C ALA A 4 8.74 -4.26 -4.41
N LEU A 5 8.21 -3.56 -3.39
CA LEU A 5 6.77 -3.54 -3.12
C LEU A 5 6.01 -2.93 -4.29
N VAL A 6 6.45 -1.77 -4.78
CA VAL A 6 5.81 -1.09 -5.92
C VAL A 6 5.80 -1.99 -7.14
N ASN A 7 6.94 -2.59 -7.46
CA ASN A 7 7.06 -3.46 -8.62
C ASN A 7 6.19 -4.71 -8.48
N ALA A 8 6.10 -5.28 -7.28
CA ALA A 8 5.26 -6.43 -7.04
C ALA A 8 3.77 -6.09 -7.19
N LEU A 9 3.35 -4.91 -6.74
CA LEU A 9 1.99 -4.45 -6.94
C LEU A 9 1.67 -4.25 -8.41
N LYS A 10 2.58 -3.63 -9.16
CA LYS A 10 2.40 -3.46 -10.60
C LYS A 10 2.34 -4.79 -11.35
N ALA A 11 3.04 -5.79 -10.86
CA ALA A 11 3.07 -7.12 -11.48
C ALA A 11 1.78 -7.92 -11.26
N THR A 12 0.89 -7.48 -10.38
CA THR A 12 -0.41 -8.16 -10.16
C THR A 12 -1.34 -8.08 -11.35
N GLY A 13 -1.10 -7.15 -12.28
CA GLY A 13 -2.00 -6.87 -13.37
C GLY A 13 -3.04 -5.80 -13.04
N ILE A 14 -3.19 -5.43 -11.78
CA ILE A 14 -4.00 -4.28 -11.38
C ILE A 14 -3.18 -3.02 -11.68
N PRO A 15 -3.75 -2.01 -12.37
CA PRO A 15 -3.02 -0.77 -12.58
C PRO A 15 -2.70 -0.09 -11.26
N PHE A 16 -1.43 0.12 -10.98
CA PHE A 16 -0.96 0.82 -9.79
C PHE A 16 -0.08 2.00 -10.16
N ALA A 17 -0.23 3.08 -9.43
CA ALA A 17 0.66 4.24 -9.53
C ALA A 17 1.21 4.57 -8.14
N GLU A 18 2.39 5.19 -8.12
CA GLU A 18 2.94 5.76 -6.90
C GLU A 18 2.35 7.14 -6.68
N PHE A 19 1.90 7.40 -5.46
CA PHE A 19 1.39 8.67 -4.97
C PHE A 19 0.07 9.09 -5.61
N GLN A 20 0.00 9.23 -6.93
CA GLN A 20 -1.23 9.66 -7.58
C GLN A 20 -1.22 9.30 -9.07
N TRP A 21 -2.39 9.33 -9.64
CA TRP A 21 -2.57 9.19 -11.07
C TRP A 21 -2.73 10.57 -11.70
N SER A 22 -2.04 10.81 -12.82
CA SER A 22 -2.31 11.99 -13.62
C SER A 22 -3.68 11.87 -14.32
N THR A 23 -4.02 10.67 -14.74
CA THR A 23 -5.34 10.34 -15.28
C THR A 23 -5.74 8.98 -14.73
N ARG A 24 -6.84 8.91 -13.98
CA ARG A 24 -7.29 7.65 -13.40
C ARG A 24 -7.71 6.67 -14.48
N PRO A 25 -7.35 5.38 -14.33
CA PRO A 25 -7.84 4.33 -15.24
C PRO A 25 -9.36 4.21 -15.16
N ALA A 26 -9.96 3.71 -16.25
CA ALA A 26 -11.39 3.53 -16.32
C ALA A 26 -11.92 2.39 -15.44
N GLY A 27 -11.09 1.43 -15.11
CA GLY A 27 -11.47 0.29 -14.28
C GLY A 27 -10.95 0.40 -12.86
N ASP A 28 -10.76 -0.75 -12.25
CA ASP A 28 -10.17 -0.82 -10.92
C ASP A 28 -8.71 -0.42 -10.99
N PHE A 29 -8.23 0.23 -9.93
CA PHE A 29 -6.84 0.70 -9.89
C PHE A 29 -6.39 0.82 -8.44
N GLY A 30 -5.09 0.99 -8.27
CA GLY A 30 -4.51 1.19 -6.96
C GLY A 30 -3.52 2.33 -6.91
N VAL A 31 -3.22 2.76 -5.71
CA VAL A 31 -2.21 3.76 -5.41
C VAL A 31 -1.37 3.21 -4.27
N VAL A 32 -0.06 3.34 -4.39
CA VAL A 32 0.87 3.00 -3.33
C VAL A 32 1.69 4.23 -3.01
N GLN A 33 1.88 4.51 -1.74
CA GLN A 33 2.69 5.64 -1.34
C GLN A 33 3.45 5.35 -0.05
N LEU A 34 4.63 5.91 0.01
CA LEU A 34 5.44 5.94 1.21
C LEU A 34 5.13 7.26 1.91
N GLU A 35 4.72 7.18 3.16
CA GLU A 35 4.24 8.37 3.85
C GLU A 35 5.27 8.99 4.76
N ARG A 36 6.02 8.16 5.48
CA ARG A 36 7.03 8.67 6.40
C ARG A 36 8.04 7.60 6.78
N SER A 37 9.18 8.04 7.27
CA SER A 37 10.12 7.15 7.93
C SER A 37 9.89 7.24 9.44
N VAL A 38 10.07 6.11 10.11
CA VAL A 38 10.00 6.00 11.55
C VAL A 38 11.36 5.53 12.03
N ALA A 39 11.91 6.19 13.02
CA ALA A 39 13.20 5.86 13.55
C ALA A 39 13.09 5.50 15.02
N THR A 40 13.77 4.44 15.41
CA THR A 40 13.91 4.07 16.82
C THR A 40 15.22 4.62 17.33
N VAL A 41 15.15 5.33 18.45
CA VAL A 41 16.32 5.92 19.08
C VAL A 41 16.58 5.17 20.40
N GLU A 42 17.82 4.73 20.60
CA GLU A 42 18.21 4.00 21.79
C GLU A 42 19.48 4.61 22.41
N GLY A 43 19.61 4.42 23.71
CA GLY A 43 20.83 4.81 24.45
C GLY A 43 21.14 6.26 24.29
N ASP A 44 22.26 6.57 23.68
CA ASP A 44 22.80 7.91 23.56
C ASP A 44 22.13 8.81 22.52
N GLY A 45 20.93 8.45 22.10
CA GLY A 45 20.24 9.19 21.07
C GLY A 45 20.59 8.74 19.67
N GLU A 46 21.32 7.65 19.53
CA GLU A 46 21.62 7.09 18.23
C GLU A 46 20.42 6.37 17.63
N ILE A 47 20.26 6.53 16.33
CA ILE A 47 19.19 5.83 15.60
C ILE A 47 19.64 4.40 15.36
N GLN A 48 18.96 3.44 15.99
CA GLN A 48 19.29 2.03 15.88
C GLN A 48 18.60 1.35 14.71
N GLU A 49 17.38 1.73 14.46
CA GLU A 49 16.58 1.13 13.41
C GLU A 49 15.81 2.20 12.67
N ARG A 50 15.49 1.91 11.43
CA ARG A 50 14.57 2.69 10.63
C ARG A 50 13.51 1.79 10.05
N ALA A 51 12.29 2.29 10.04
CA ALA A 51 11.18 1.68 9.34
C ALA A 51 10.52 2.76 8.50
N TYR A 52 9.82 2.32 7.48
CA TYR A 52 9.04 3.22 6.63
C TYR A 52 7.59 2.79 6.69
N GLU A 53 6.71 3.77 6.82
CA GLU A 53 5.27 3.55 6.77
C GLU A 53 4.71 4.11 5.48
N GLY A 54 3.73 3.40 4.95
CA GLY A 54 3.01 3.84 3.78
C GLY A 54 1.65 3.21 3.70
N SER A 55 0.99 3.45 2.59
CA SER A 55 -0.33 2.88 2.35
C SER A 55 -0.45 2.33 0.95
N VAL A 56 -1.32 1.34 0.83
CA VAL A 56 -1.79 0.82 -0.44
C VAL A 56 -3.29 1.01 -0.47
N ASP A 57 -3.76 1.71 -1.50
CA ASP A 57 -5.17 1.97 -1.72
C ASP A 57 -5.63 1.22 -2.95
N LEU A 58 -6.72 0.48 -2.83
CA LEU A 58 -7.32 -0.26 -3.93
C LEU A 58 -8.74 0.27 -4.16
N TYR A 59 -8.99 0.76 -5.36
CA TYR A 59 -10.27 1.30 -5.76
C TYR A 59 -10.93 0.33 -6.73
N MET A 60 -12.15 -0.09 -6.42
CA MET A 60 -12.87 -1.09 -7.20
C MET A 60 -14.28 -0.62 -7.50
N GLN A 61 -14.77 -0.93 -8.69
CA GLN A 61 -16.17 -0.66 -9.03
C GLN A 61 -17.13 -1.58 -8.28
N GLY A 62 -16.66 -2.74 -7.89
CA GLY A 62 -17.37 -3.67 -7.03
C GLY A 62 -16.34 -4.52 -6.31
N ARG A 63 -16.77 -5.15 -5.23
CA ARG A 63 -15.84 -5.96 -4.43
C ARG A 63 -15.33 -7.15 -5.26
N ASP A 64 -14.02 -7.19 -5.44
CA ASP A 64 -13.35 -8.28 -6.14
C ASP A 64 -12.37 -8.95 -5.18
N ASN A 65 -12.79 -10.10 -4.64
CA ASN A 65 -11.99 -10.81 -3.66
C ASN A 65 -10.65 -11.29 -4.22
N SER A 66 -10.58 -11.55 -5.53
CA SER A 66 -9.32 -11.98 -6.14
C SER A 66 -8.29 -10.85 -6.15
N LYS A 67 -8.71 -9.63 -6.43
CA LYS A 67 -7.83 -8.47 -6.38
C LYS A 67 -7.39 -8.15 -4.97
N ILE A 68 -8.30 -8.22 -4.02
CA ILE A 68 -7.99 -8.05 -2.60
C ILE A 68 -6.94 -9.08 -2.17
N ALA A 69 -7.10 -10.33 -2.56
CA ALA A 69 -6.16 -11.39 -2.24
C ALA A 69 -4.78 -11.15 -2.85
N LEU A 70 -4.71 -10.67 -4.09
CA LEU A 70 -3.45 -10.33 -4.74
C LEU A 70 -2.68 -9.26 -3.97
N VAL A 71 -3.37 -8.20 -3.57
CA VAL A 71 -2.74 -7.12 -2.79
C VAL A 71 -2.23 -7.66 -1.46
N LYS A 72 -3.04 -8.44 -0.76
CA LYS A 72 -2.64 -9.03 0.52
C LYS A 72 -1.44 -9.96 0.37
N GLN A 73 -1.38 -10.75 -0.69
CA GLN A 73 -0.24 -11.62 -0.96
C GLN A 73 1.03 -10.82 -1.14
N VAL A 74 0.97 -9.72 -1.90
CA VAL A 74 2.12 -8.84 -2.11
C VAL A 74 2.56 -8.23 -0.77
N LEU A 75 1.62 -7.71 0.00
CA LEU A 75 1.95 -7.11 1.30
C LEU A 75 2.57 -8.12 2.26
N THR A 76 2.05 -9.34 2.28
CA THR A 76 2.60 -10.40 3.12
C THR A 76 4.03 -10.74 2.71
N ALA A 77 4.27 -10.86 1.40
CA ALA A 77 5.60 -11.21 0.90
C ALA A 77 6.62 -10.08 1.13
N GLN A 78 6.20 -8.83 0.95
CA GLN A 78 7.11 -7.68 1.01
C GLN A 78 7.27 -7.09 2.39
N CYS A 79 6.23 -7.17 3.22
CA CYS A 79 6.22 -6.54 4.54
C CYS A 79 6.26 -7.54 5.70
N GLY A 80 6.32 -8.85 5.40
CA GLY A 80 6.40 -9.87 6.42
C GLY A 80 5.21 -9.89 7.37
N GLY A 81 4.04 -9.46 6.92
CA GLY A 81 2.85 -9.38 7.77
C GLY A 81 2.70 -8.06 8.54
N ALA A 82 3.65 -7.14 8.37
CA ALA A 82 3.56 -5.83 9.03
C ALA A 82 2.64 -4.89 8.25
N TYR A 83 1.38 -5.26 8.16
CA TYR A 83 0.37 -4.43 7.52
C TYR A 83 -0.99 -4.71 8.15
N VAL A 84 -1.88 -3.74 8.05
CA VAL A 84 -3.26 -3.88 8.52
C VAL A 84 -4.21 -3.23 7.52
N LEU A 85 -5.41 -3.77 7.42
CA LEU A 85 -6.48 -3.11 6.71
C LEU A 85 -6.96 -1.95 7.57
N SER A 86 -6.76 -0.74 7.08
CA SER A 86 -7.03 0.47 7.83
C SER A 86 -8.48 0.93 7.65
N SER A 87 -9.00 0.87 6.42
CA SER A 87 -10.37 1.29 6.17
C SER A 87 -10.94 0.64 4.93
N ILE A 88 -12.27 0.56 4.92
CA ILE A 88 -13.07 0.20 3.75
C ILE A 88 -14.13 1.28 3.65
N GLN A 89 -14.15 1.99 2.53
CA GLN A 89 -15.09 3.08 2.32
C GLN A 89 -15.71 3.01 0.94
N PHE A 90 -16.98 3.37 0.87
CA PHE A 90 -17.63 3.56 -0.42
C PHE A 90 -17.65 5.07 -0.71
N GLU A 91 -17.07 5.45 -1.84
CA GLU A 91 -17.04 6.84 -2.27
C GLU A 91 -18.24 7.14 -3.16
N GLU A 92 -19.19 7.87 -2.63
CA GLU A 92 -20.44 8.15 -3.37
C GLU A 92 -20.20 8.93 -4.66
N GLU A 93 -19.26 9.87 -4.65
CA GLU A 93 -18.97 10.71 -5.82
C GLU A 93 -18.46 9.92 -7.02
N THR A 94 -17.66 8.90 -6.76
CA THR A 94 -17.05 8.09 -7.82
C THR A 94 -17.74 6.75 -8.03
N GLY A 95 -18.53 6.31 -7.04
CA GLY A 95 -19.12 4.97 -7.05
C GLY A 95 -18.10 3.87 -6.80
N LEU A 96 -16.95 4.20 -6.24
CA LEU A 96 -15.87 3.24 -6.04
C LEU A 96 -15.79 2.78 -4.59
N LEU A 97 -15.51 1.50 -4.43
CA LEU A 97 -15.22 0.90 -3.14
C LEU A 97 -13.72 1.04 -2.91
N HIS A 98 -13.33 1.65 -1.80
CA HIS A 98 -11.96 1.99 -1.50
C HIS A 98 -11.47 1.20 -0.28
N TYR A 99 -10.49 0.32 -0.51
CA TYR A 99 -9.79 -0.41 0.54
C TYR A 99 -8.44 0.25 0.77
N GLU A 100 -8.09 0.48 2.02
CA GLU A 100 -6.79 1.03 2.38
C GLU A 100 -6.08 0.10 3.36
N TRP A 101 -4.86 -0.28 3.02
CA TRP A 101 -3.94 -0.97 3.93
C TRP A 101 -2.80 -0.05 4.29
N VAL A 102 -2.43 -0.07 5.56
CA VAL A 102 -1.23 0.63 6.04
C VAL A 102 -0.17 -0.43 6.29
N PHE A 103 1.04 -0.18 5.84
CA PHE A 103 2.14 -1.12 5.95
C PHE A 103 3.37 -0.48 6.56
N GLN A 104 4.26 -1.33 7.07
CA GLN A 104 5.60 -0.93 7.50
C GLN A 104 6.63 -1.78 6.77
N LEU A 105 7.70 -1.13 6.36
CA LEU A 105 8.87 -1.78 5.78
C LEU A 105 10.06 -1.48 6.64
N GLU A 106 10.90 -2.49 6.87
CA GLU A 106 12.18 -2.25 7.52
C GLU A 106 13.08 -1.47 6.56
N GLY A 107 13.78 -0.48 7.11
CA GLY A 107 14.72 0.31 6.35
C GLY A 107 16.13 -0.22 6.49
N GLU A 108 16.96 0.20 5.58
CA GLU A 108 18.39 -0.10 5.63
C GLU A 108 19.17 1.04 6.27
#